data_438f80a27c60c24ce1820cc580f48fa0
#
_entry.id   438f80a27c60c24ce1820cc580f48fa0
#
_cell.length_a   1.000
_cell.length_b   1.000
_cell.length_c   1.000
_cell.angle_alpha   90.00
_cell.angle_beta   90.00
_cell.angle_gamma   90.00
#
_symmetry.space_group_name_H-M   'P 1'
#
loop_
_entity.id
_entity.type
_entity.pdbx_description
1 polymer ?
#
loop_
_entity_poly.entity_id
_entity_poly.type
_entity_poly.pdbx_seq_one_letter_code
_entity_poly.pdbx_strand_id
1 'polypeptide(L)'
;MSAARPPEPLPAPAFDSHCHLEMIDRPVADVVAEAAAAGITRMITIGTDLESSRWAAALAAQPGPIRAGVAIHPNSTADAAKLGKDEVLAELAALAAQPAVVALGETGLDYYRDHAPPEVQQEWFRAHIQIAKDTGKALVIHDREAHDDVLRLLAEEGAPDHVVFHCFSGGAGLARACADAGYVMSFAGNITFPSAQPLRDAAVVAPASLILVETDAPFLTPVPNRGKPNTPAMSAYTLRFIAELKDMDTAELCAAVTATGERVFGPWPAAPWLG
;
A
#
# COMPACT_ATOMS: atom_id res chain seq x y z
N MET A 1 -20.43 -13.95 -14.30
CA MET A 1 -19.84 -12.61 -14.63
C MET A 1 -18.74 -12.82 -15.65
N SER A 2 -18.57 -11.94 -16.66
CA SER A 2 -17.44 -12.07 -17.59
C SER A 2 -16.12 -11.84 -16.87
N ALA A 3 -15.06 -12.58 -17.24
CA ALA A 3 -13.73 -12.43 -16.68
C ALA A 3 -13.20 -10.98 -16.84
N ALA A 4 -12.28 -10.57 -15.97
CA ALA A 4 -11.57 -9.31 -16.14
C ALA A 4 -10.72 -9.37 -17.43
N ARG A 5 -10.62 -8.24 -18.15
CA ARG A 5 -9.72 -8.12 -19.28
C ARG A 5 -8.28 -8.03 -18.73
N PRO A 6 -7.37 -8.91 -19.12
CA PRO A 6 -5.99 -8.81 -18.68
C PRO A 6 -5.36 -7.51 -19.22
N PRO A 7 -4.48 -6.84 -18.45
CA PRO A 7 -3.73 -5.71 -18.99
C PRO A 7 -2.69 -6.17 -20.01
N GLU A 8 -2.34 -5.28 -20.92
CA GLU A 8 -1.14 -5.47 -21.73
C GLU A 8 0.10 -5.45 -20.82
N PRO A 9 1.17 -6.22 -21.12
CA PRO A 9 2.39 -6.16 -20.33
C PRO A 9 3.00 -4.75 -20.30
N LEU A 10 3.48 -4.32 -19.14
CA LEU A 10 4.19 -3.05 -19.00
C LEU A 10 5.51 -3.08 -19.80
N PRO A 11 5.97 -1.93 -20.32
CA PRO A 11 7.23 -1.85 -21.09
C PRO A 11 8.48 -2.04 -20.22
N ALA A 12 8.35 -1.88 -18.90
CA ALA A 12 9.40 -2.11 -17.91
C ALA A 12 8.80 -2.70 -16.63
N PRO A 13 9.58 -3.43 -15.81
CA PRO A 13 9.10 -3.97 -14.54
C PRO A 13 8.60 -2.87 -13.61
N ALA A 14 7.50 -3.18 -12.92
CA ALA A 14 6.95 -2.36 -11.85
C ALA A 14 6.52 -3.26 -10.67
N PHE A 15 5.95 -2.67 -9.62
CA PHE A 15 5.45 -3.43 -8.50
C PHE A 15 4.09 -2.90 -8.00
N ASP A 16 3.38 -3.76 -7.28
CA ASP A 16 2.17 -3.42 -6.55
C ASP A 16 2.54 -3.15 -5.09
N SER A 17 2.42 -1.91 -4.65
CA SER A 17 2.86 -1.50 -3.31
C SER A 17 1.89 -1.89 -2.20
N HIS A 18 0.67 -2.36 -2.52
CA HIS A 18 -0.34 -2.72 -1.53
C HIS A 18 -1.41 -3.62 -2.11
N CYS A 19 -1.47 -4.85 -1.62
CA CYS A 19 -2.54 -5.80 -1.92
C CYS A 19 -2.79 -6.72 -0.72
N HIS A 20 -3.96 -7.37 -0.68
CA HIS A 20 -4.34 -8.35 0.34
C HIS A 20 -4.45 -9.73 -0.29
N LEU A 21 -3.31 -10.41 -0.47
CA LEU A 21 -3.28 -11.70 -1.18
C LEU A 21 -4.11 -12.79 -0.49
N GLU A 22 -4.23 -12.74 0.84
CA GLU A 22 -5.05 -13.68 1.62
C GLU A 22 -6.56 -13.57 1.32
N MET A 23 -7.01 -12.37 0.90
CA MET A 23 -8.41 -12.12 0.56
C MET A 23 -8.77 -12.49 -0.89
N ILE A 24 -7.77 -12.86 -1.70
CA ILE A 24 -7.98 -13.28 -3.09
C ILE A 24 -8.25 -14.79 -3.10
N ASP A 25 -9.47 -15.19 -3.47
CA ASP A 25 -9.90 -16.59 -3.57
C ASP A 25 -9.28 -17.28 -4.80
N ARG A 26 -7.94 -17.35 -4.82
CA ARG A 26 -7.12 -17.99 -5.85
C ARG A 26 -5.78 -18.44 -5.26
N PRO A 27 -5.14 -19.50 -5.81
CA PRO A 27 -3.77 -19.87 -5.41
C PRO A 27 -2.80 -18.69 -5.62
N VAL A 28 -1.99 -18.37 -4.62
CA VAL A 28 -1.03 -17.26 -4.67
C VAL A 28 -0.09 -17.38 -5.87
N ALA A 29 0.35 -18.60 -6.21
CA ALA A 29 1.22 -18.83 -7.35
C ALA A 29 0.59 -18.40 -8.69
N ASP A 30 -0.72 -18.61 -8.86
CA ASP A 30 -1.45 -18.19 -10.07
C ASP A 30 -1.58 -16.66 -10.13
N VAL A 31 -1.81 -16.01 -8.98
CA VAL A 31 -1.87 -14.55 -8.88
C VAL A 31 -0.51 -13.92 -9.19
N VAL A 32 0.56 -14.48 -8.67
CA VAL A 32 1.94 -14.07 -8.96
C VAL A 32 2.29 -14.23 -10.45
N ALA A 33 1.93 -15.36 -11.05
CA ALA A 33 2.18 -15.61 -12.48
C ALA A 33 1.41 -14.61 -13.37
N GLU A 34 0.14 -14.32 -13.03
CA GLU A 34 -0.67 -13.31 -13.72
C GLU A 34 -0.05 -11.90 -13.59
N ALA A 35 0.39 -11.53 -12.40
CA ALA A 35 1.05 -10.26 -12.14
C ALA A 35 2.35 -10.11 -12.96
N ALA A 36 3.19 -11.15 -12.95
CA ALA A 36 4.43 -11.18 -13.73
C ALA A 36 4.18 -11.04 -15.23
N ALA A 37 3.15 -11.71 -15.77
CA ALA A 37 2.74 -11.59 -17.18
C ALA A 37 2.31 -10.15 -17.55
N ALA A 38 1.81 -9.37 -16.56
CA ALA A 38 1.46 -7.95 -16.74
C ALA A 38 2.67 -6.99 -16.56
N GLY A 39 3.84 -7.50 -16.17
CA GLY A 39 5.02 -6.70 -15.84
C GLY A 39 5.09 -6.25 -14.38
N ILE A 40 4.18 -6.75 -13.53
CA ILE A 40 4.23 -6.53 -12.08
C ILE A 40 5.06 -7.66 -11.46
N THR A 41 6.32 -7.36 -11.21
CA THR A 41 7.33 -8.35 -10.82
C THR A 41 7.59 -8.42 -9.32
N ARG A 42 6.96 -7.56 -8.55
CA ARG A 42 7.10 -7.42 -7.10
C ARG A 42 5.78 -6.98 -6.50
N MET A 43 5.48 -7.40 -5.29
CA MET A 43 4.27 -7.00 -4.58
C MET A 43 4.44 -7.03 -3.06
N ILE A 44 3.69 -6.17 -2.38
CA ILE A 44 3.64 -6.15 -0.91
C ILE A 44 2.25 -6.60 -0.50
N THR A 45 2.18 -7.74 0.20
CA THR A 45 0.94 -8.18 0.83
C THR A 45 0.83 -7.60 2.23
N ILE A 46 -0.35 -7.10 2.57
CA ILE A 46 -0.56 -6.28 3.76
C ILE A 46 -1.54 -6.96 4.71
N GLY A 47 -1.13 -7.12 5.96
CA GLY A 47 -2.00 -7.56 7.05
C GLY A 47 -2.78 -6.40 7.65
N THR A 48 -4.02 -6.66 8.09
CA THR A 48 -4.95 -5.69 8.69
C THR A 48 -5.30 -5.99 10.14
N ASP A 49 -4.92 -7.17 10.60
CA ASP A 49 -5.02 -7.66 11.98
C ASP A 49 -3.84 -8.59 12.28
N LEU A 50 -3.83 -9.17 13.50
CA LEU A 50 -2.70 -10.00 13.91
C LEU A 50 -2.63 -11.32 13.14
N GLU A 51 -3.76 -11.92 12.76
CA GLU A 51 -3.80 -13.18 12.03
C GLU A 51 -3.30 -12.99 10.60
N SER A 52 -3.83 -12.02 9.88
CA SER A 52 -3.42 -11.66 8.53
C SER A 52 -1.97 -11.15 8.47
N SER A 53 -1.51 -10.44 9.52
CA SER A 53 -0.11 -10.01 9.65
C SER A 53 0.85 -11.20 9.80
N ARG A 54 0.49 -12.23 10.59
CA ARG A 54 1.26 -13.47 10.69
C ARG A 54 1.31 -14.21 9.34
N TRP A 55 0.18 -14.29 8.67
CA TRP A 55 0.07 -14.95 7.36
C TRP A 55 0.94 -14.23 6.33
N ALA A 56 0.83 -12.90 6.24
CA ALA A 56 1.62 -12.08 5.31
C ALA A 56 3.13 -12.24 5.54
N ALA A 57 3.57 -12.18 6.80
CA ALA A 57 4.98 -12.37 7.17
C ALA A 57 5.48 -13.77 6.81
N ALA A 58 4.69 -14.81 7.08
CA ALA A 58 5.04 -16.20 6.76
C ALA A 58 5.12 -16.44 5.23
N LEU A 59 4.20 -15.85 4.45
CA LEU A 59 4.25 -15.91 3.00
C LEU A 59 5.49 -15.22 2.46
N ALA A 60 5.77 -13.99 2.91
CA ALA A 60 6.91 -13.20 2.45
C ALA A 60 8.27 -13.79 2.84
N ALA A 61 8.33 -14.65 3.86
CA ALA A 61 9.54 -15.39 4.22
C ALA A 61 9.94 -16.45 3.18
N GLN A 62 9.02 -16.84 2.30
CA GLN A 62 9.32 -17.75 1.19
C GLN A 62 10.11 -17.00 0.11
N PRO A 63 11.05 -17.67 -0.59
CA PRO A 63 11.73 -17.06 -1.74
C PRO A 63 10.72 -16.65 -2.81
N GLY A 64 10.75 -15.39 -3.25
CA GLY A 64 9.79 -14.93 -4.25
C GLY A 64 9.67 -13.41 -4.36
N PRO A 65 8.69 -12.96 -5.17
CA PRO A 65 8.47 -11.54 -5.44
C PRO A 65 7.65 -10.82 -4.35
N ILE A 66 7.32 -11.50 -3.26
CA ILE A 66 6.42 -10.98 -2.24
C ILE A 66 7.21 -10.47 -1.04
N ARG A 67 6.83 -9.31 -0.53
CA ARG A 67 7.19 -8.76 0.78
C ARG A 67 5.93 -8.52 1.59
N ALA A 68 6.07 -8.28 2.89
CA ALA A 68 4.94 -8.08 3.77
C ALA A 68 4.95 -6.71 4.46
N GLY A 69 3.74 -6.19 4.70
CA GLY A 69 3.45 -5.21 5.73
C GLY A 69 2.61 -5.85 6.83
N VAL A 70 2.82 -5.40 8.07
CA VAL A 70 2.14 -5.94 9.26
C VAL A 70 1.65 -4.80 10.14
N ALA A 71 0.39 -4.83 10.56
CA ALA A 71 -0.19 -3.86 11.49
C ALA A 71 -1.59 -4.29 11.97
N ILE A 72 -2.21 -3.43 12.76
CA ILE A 72 -3.65 -3.43 13.03
C ILE A 72 -4.27 -2.25 12.30
N HIS A 73 -5.15 -2.53 11.36
CA HIS A 73 -5.94 -1.54 10.63
C HIS A 73 -6.83 -0.73 11.60
N PRO A 74 -7.07 0.57 11.38
CA PRO A 74 -7.88 1.39 12.29
C PRO A 74 -9.25 0.78 12.63
N ASN A 75 -9.89 0.13 11.67
CA ASN A 75 -11.17 -0.54 11.90
C ASN A 75 -11.09 -1.83 12.74
N SER A 76 -9.90 -2.40 12.92
CA SER A 76 -9.66 -3.62 13.72
C SER A 76 -9.14 -3.31 15.14
N THR A 77 -8.87 -2.05 15.47
CA THR A 77 -8.23 -1.65 16.74
C THR A 77 -9.07 -1.99 17.96
N ALA A 78 -10.40 -1.84 17.87
CA ALA A 78 -11.30 -2.16 18.98
C ALA A 78 -11.34 -3.67 19.28
N ASP A 79 -11.21 -4.52 18.27
CA ASP A 79 -11.15 -5.98 18.47
C ASP A 79 -9.77 -6.42 18.94
N ALA A 80 -8.71 -5.84 18.38
CA ALA A 80 -7.34 -6.10 18.81
C ALA A 80 -7.11 -5.73 20.28
N ALA A 81 -7.73 -4.64 20.77
CA ALA A 81 -7.64 -4.24 22.16
C ALA A 81 -8.17 -5.30 23.16
N LYS A 82 -9.11 -6.14 22.72
CA LYS A 82 -9.66 -7.24 23.53
C LYS A 82 -8.67 -8.40 23.72
N LEU A 83 -7.65 -8.48 22.85
CA LEU A 83 -6.59 -9.50 22.94
C LEU A 83 -5.42 -9.08 23.86
N GLY A 84 -5.45 -7.86 24.39
CA GLY A 84 -4.36 -7.26 25.15
C GLY A 84 -3.48 -6.41 24.22
N LYS A 85 -3.56 -5.08 24.40
CA LYS A 85 -2.86 -4.14 23.49
C LYS A 85 -1.35 -4.36 23.51
N ASP A 86 -0.75 -4.48 24.68
CA ASP A 86 0.71 -4.58 24.83
C ASP A 86 1.23 -5.88 24.21
N GLU A 87 0.51 -6.98 24.37
CA GLU A 87 0.84 -8.27 23.78
C GLU A 87 0.78 -8.23 22.23
N VAL A 88 -0.27 -7.61 21.68
CA VAL A 88 -0.44 -7.45 20.23
C VAL A 88 0.66 -6.56 19.66
N LEU A 89 0.98 -5.43 20.30
CA LEU A 89 2.03 -4.52 19.85
C LEU A 89 3.42 -5.16 19.95
N ALA A 90 3.69 -5.93 20.98
CA ALA A 90 4.95 -6.66 21.12
C ALA A 90 5.12 -7.71 20.00
N GLU A 91 4.05 -8.40 19.63
CA GLU A 91 4.08 -9.36 18.53
C GLU A 91 4.24 -8.68 17.18
N LEU A 92 3.55 -7.57 16.94
CA LEU A 92 3.72 -6.78 15.71
C LEU A 92 5.17 -6.28 15.57
N ALA A 93 5.78 -5.82 16.66
CA ALA A 93 7.19 -5.41 16.65
C ALA A 93 8.12 -6.59 16.30
N ALA A 94 7.84 -7.79 16.82
CA ALA A 94 8.58 -9.01 16.49
C ALA A 94 8.39 -9.43 15.02
N LEU A 95 7.19 -9.30 14.47
CA LEU A 95 6.93 -9.54 13.04
C LEU A 95 7.64 -8.50 12.17
N ALA A 96 7.56 -7.21 12.53
CA ALA A 96 8.21 -6.12 11.81
C ALA A 96 9.74 -6.26 11.78
N ALA A 97 10.35 -6.87 12.79
CA ALA A 97 11.79 -7.13 12.81
C ALA A 97 12.26 -8.17 11.78
N GLN A 98 11.35 -8.95 11.19
CA GLN A 98 11.71 -9.98 10.20
C GLN A 98 12.20 -9.32 8.89
N PRO A 99 13.23 -9.88 8.22
CA PRO A 99 13.79 -9.29 7.00
C PRO A 99 12.80 -9.17 5.83
N ALA A 100 11.83 -10.08 5.73
CA ALA A 100 10.83 -10.09 4.67
C ALA A 100 9.67 -9.12 4.91
N VAL A 101 9.54 -8.60 6.13
CA VAL A 101 8.60 -7.53 6.47
C VAL A 101 9.26 -6.19 6.21
N VAL A 102 8.68 -5.39 5.33
CA VAL A 102 9.24 -4.12 4.84
C VAL A 102 8.46 -2.89 5.28
N ALA A 103 7.27 -3.11 5.82
CA ALA A 103 6.38 -2.03 6.25
C ALA A 103 5.68 -2.35 7.56
N LEU A 104 5.44 -1.32 8.35
CA LEU A 104 4.42 -1.29 9.38
C LEU A 104 3.17 -0.64 8.79
N GLY A 105 2.20 -1.48 8.52
CA GLY A 105 0.96 -1.10 7.82
C GLY A 105 0.17 -2.36 7.40
N GLU A 106 -1.12 -2.18 7.23
CA GLU A 106 -1.93 -0.98 7.11
C GLU A 106 -2.37 -0.46 8.48
N THR A 107 -2.03 0.76 8.80
CA THR A 107 -2.38 1.45 10.05
C THR A 107 -2.82 2.88 9.75
N GLY A 108 -3.34 3.60 10.72
CA GLY A 108 -3.76 4.99 10.51
C GLY A 108 -5.12 5.28 11.08
N LEU A 109 -5.93 6.09 10.36
CA LEU A 109 -7.23 6.57 10.83
C LEU A 109 -8.31 6.41 9.75
N ASP A 110 -9.49 5.95 10.15
CA ASP A 110 -10.70 5.89 9.32
C ASP A 110 -11.88 6.50 10.09
N TYR A 111 -12.23 7.73 9.77
CA TYR A 111 -13.36 8.42 10.39
C TYR A 111 -14.65 8.29 9.60
N TYR A 112 -14.59 7.61 8.45
CA TYR A 112 -15.76 7.29 7.65
C TYR A 112 -16.51 6.06 8.19
N ARG A 113 -15.77 5.06 8.71
CA ARG A 113 -16.35 3.83 9.26
C ARG A 113 -16.41 3.90 10.78
N ASP A 114 -17.53 3.48 11.35
CA ASP A 114 -17.78 3.51 12.81
C ASP A 114 -17.48 2.14 13.44
N HIS A 115 -16.25 1.61 13.20
CA HIS A 115 -15.84 0.32 13.78
C HIS A 115 -15.04 0.47 15.07
N ALA A 116 -14.34 1.58 15.23
CA ALA A 116 -13.59 1.90 16.44
C ALA A 116 -13.63 3.41 16.70
N PRO A 117 -13.72 3.86 17.98
CA PRO A 117 -13.68 5.27 18.34
C PRO A 117 -12.39 5.95 17.84
N PRO A 118 -12.44 7.22 17.38
CA PRO A 118 -11.27 7.94 16.90
C PRO A 118 -10.09 7.95 17.87
N GLU A 119 -10.35 8.12 19.15
CA GLU A 119 -9.31 8.13 20.20
C GLU A 119 -8.59 6.77 20.32
N VAL A 120 -9.30 5.67 20.15
CA VAL A 120 -8.71 4.32 20.12
C VAL A 120 -7.84 4.16 18.88
N GLN A 121 -8.33 4.55 17.70
CA GLN A 121 -7.55 4.53 16.47
C GLN A 121 -6.27 5.36 16.60
N GLN A 122 -6.36 6.59 17.14
CA GLN A 122 -5.22 7.47 17.36
C GLN A 122 -4.18 6.86 18.31
N GLU A 123 -4.61 6.23 19.39
CA GLU A 123 -3.72 5.55 20.34
C GLU A 123 -2.93 4.42 19.69
N TRP A 124 -3.60 3.59 18.85
CA TRP A 124 -2.93 2.53 18.09
C TRP A 124 -2.01 3.10 17.01
N PHE A 125 -2.43 4.15 16.32
CA PHE A 125 -1.59 4.77 15.29
C PHE A 125 -0.30 5.35 15.86
N ARG A 126 -0.34 6.01 17.04
CA ARG A 126 0.87 6.46 17.76
C ARG A 126 1.82 5.30 18.06
N ALA A 127 1.28 4.18 18.56
CA ALA A 127 2.09 2.99 18.84
C ALA A 127 2.74 2.41 17.56
N HIS A 128 2.01 2.38 16.44
CA HIS A 128 2.56 1.93 15.16
C HIS A 128 3.63 2.88 14.64
N ILE A 129 3.47 4.19 14.76
CA ILE A 129 4.53 5.17 14.43
C ILE A 129 5.81 4.84 15.20
N GLN A 130 5.68 4.55 16.49
CA GLN A 130 6.85 4.21 17.32
C GLN A 130 7.50 2.90 16.87
N ILE A 131 6.73 1.83 16.63
CA ILE A 131 7.27 0.55 16.13
C ILE A 131 7.97 0.75 14.77
N ALA A 132 7.41 1.55 13.86
CA ALA A 132 8.03 1.85 12.57
C ALA A 132 9.41 2.50 12.74
N LYS A 133 9.53 3.47 13.66
CA LYS A 133 10.80 4.14 13.99
C LYS A 133 11.80 3.17 14.59
N ASP A 134 11.39 2.35 15.57
CA ASP A 134 12.26 1.42 16.28
C ASP A 134 12.78 0.29 15.37
N THR A 135 11.99 -0.11 14.38
CA THR A 135 12.33 -1.18 13.44
C THR A 135 12.91 -0.68 12.12
N GLY A 136 12.91 0.63 11.88
CA GLY A 136 13.36 1.24 10.62
C GLY A 136 12.51 0.84 9.41
N LYS A 137 11.24 0.50 9.63
CA LYS A 137 10.32 0.11 8.55
C LYS A 137 9.52 1.30 8.03
N ALA A 138 9.12 1.22 6.75
CA ALA A 138 8.18 2.19 6.20
C ALA A 138 6.84 2.14 6.93
N LEU A 139 6.23 3.31 7.19
CA LEU A 139 4.87 3.40 7.74
C LEU A 139 3.88 3.53 6.60
N VAL A 140 3.00 2.54 6.42
CA VAL A 140 1.97 2.52 5.38
C VAL A 140 0.63 2.88 6.01
N ILE A 141 0.11 4.05 5.62
CA ILE A 141 -1.00 4.73 6.30
C ILE A 141 -2.29 4.59 5.51
N HIS A 142 -3.32 4.09 6.19
CA HIS A 142 -4.72 4.25 5.84
C HIS A 142 -5.20 5.62 6.35
N ASP A 143 -5.70 6.43 5.45
CA ASP A 143 -6.23 7.76 5.78
C ASP A 143 -7.59 7.97 5.09
N ARG A 144 -8.65 7.95 5.86
CA ARG A 144 -10.00 8.16 5.33
C ARG A 144 -10.77 9.15 6.16
N GLU A 145 -11.04 10.34 5.60
CA GLU A 145 -11.69 11.47 6.26
C GLU A 145 -11.00 11.91 7.57
N ALA A 146 -9.66 11.69 7.67
CA ALA A 146 -8.86 11.93 8.87
C ALA A 146 -7.53 12.67 8.59
N HIS A 147 -7.39 13.31 7.44
CA HIS A 147 -6.14 13.89 6.94
C HIS A 147 -5.42 14.79 7.95
N ASP A 148 -6.16 15.72 8.58
CA ASP A 148 -5.59 16.67 9.53
C ASP A 148 -5.03 15.97 10.78
N ASP A 149 -5.74 14.97 11.29
CA ASP A 149 -5.30 14.21 12.45
C ASP A 149 -4.13 13.28 12.11
N VAL A 150 -4.10 12.67 10.93
CA VAL A 150 -2.94 11.89 10.48
C VAL A 150 -1.69 12.76 10.42
N LEU A 151 -1.76 13.92 9.77
CA LEU A 151 -0.62 14.85 9.69
C LEU A 151 -0.21 15.39 11.06
N ARG A 152 -1.18 15.72 11.92
CA ARG A 152 -0.92 16.16 13.30
C ARG A 152 -0.19 15.09 14.11
N LEU A 153 -0.66 13.85 14.08
CA LEU A 153 -0.04 12.74 14.82
C LEU A 153 1.37 12.44 14.31
N LEU A 154 1.60 12.47 13.00
CA LEU A 154 2.95 12.34 12.44
C LEU A 154 3.89 13.45 12.93
N ALA A 155 3.39 14.69 13.05
CA ALA A 155 4.18 15.81 13.56
C ALA A 155 4.45 15.69 15.07
N GLU A 156 3.45 15.27 15.85
CA GLU A 156 3.56 15.13 17.31
C GLU A 156 4.53 13.99 17.71
N GLU A 157 4.44 12.83 17.05
CA GLU A 157 5.27 11.66 17.35
C GLU A 157 6.66 11.70 16.68
N GLY A 158 6.84 12.58 15.69
CA GLY A 158 7.97 12.55 14.77
C GLY A 158 7.83 11.40 13.77
N ALA A 159 7.62 11.74 12.51
CA ALA A 159 7.43 10.75 11.45
C ALA A 159 8.64 9.81 11.30
N PRO A 160 8.44 8.52 10.94
CA PRO A 160 9.53 7.65 10.48
C PRO A 160 10.18 8.17 9.19
N ASP A 161 11.37 7.64 8.86
CA ASP A 161 12.13 8.05 7.66
C ASP A 161 11.33 7.86 6.36
N HIS A 162 10.45 6.87 6.32
CA HIS A 162 9.61 6.56 5.16
C HIS A 162 8.14 6.47 5.55
N VAL A 163 7.34 7.36 4.98
CA VAL A 163 5.88 7.41 5.15
C VAL A 163 5.21 7.26 3.78
N VAL A 164 4.24 6.36 3.70
CA VAL A 164 3.42 6.11 2.52
C VAL A 164 1.95 6.28 2.87
N PHE A 165 1.28 7.21 2.23
CA PHE A 165 -0.18 7.27 2.21
C PHE A 165 -0.67 6.28 1.17
N HIS A 166 -1.14 5.12 1.61
CA HIS A 166 -1.71 4.10 0.73
C HIS A 166 -3.11 4.53 0.28
N CYS A 167 -3.56 4.00 -0.86
CA CYS A 167 -4.86 4.31 -1.44
C CYS A 167 -5.20 5.81 -1.33
N PHE A 168 -4.24 6.67 -1.70
CA PHE A 168 -4.28 8.11 -1.45
C PHE A 168 -5.67 8.67 -1.74
N SER A 169 -6.29 9.31 -0.75
CA SER A 169 -7.70 9.73 -0.80
C SER A 169 -7.88 11.26 -0.82
N GLY A 170 -6.79 12.01 -0.71
CA GLY A 170 -6.82 13.47 -0.71
C GLY A 170 -6.81 14.11 -2.09
N GLY A 171 -7.02 15.42 -2.11
CA GLY A 171 -6.86 16.25 -3.31
C GLY A 171 -5.46 16.88 -3.42
N ALA A 172 -5.30 17.80 -4.40
CA ALA A 172 -4.03 18.48 -4.68
C ALA A 172 -3.42 19.24 -3.47
N GLY A 173 -4.26 19.70 -2.52
CA GLY A 173 -3.77 20.36 -1.30
C GLY A 173 -3.00 19.41 -0.39
N LEU A 174 -3.59 18.26 -0.08
CA LEU A 174 -2.93 17.21 0.71
C LEU A 174 -1.70 16.65 -0.01
N ALA A 175 -1.79 16.47 -1.34
CA ALA A 175 -0.66 15.99 -2.14
C ALA A 175 0.55 16.92 -2.07
N ARG A 176 0.36 18.26 -2.06
CA ARG A 176 1.44 19.20 -1.84
C ARG A 176 2.02 19.11 -0.44
N ALA A 177 1.16 19.04 0.59
CA ALA A 177 1.63 18.88 1.97
C ALA A 177 2.45 17.58 2.14
N CYS A 178 2.01 16.46 1.55
CA CYS A 178 2.78 15.23 1.54
C CYS A 178 4.11 15.40 0.80
N ALA A 179 4.11 16.07 -0.36
CA ALA A 179 5.33 16.28 -1.14
C ALA A 179 6.34 17.15 -0.39
N ASP A 180 5.88 18.22 0.27
CA ASP A 180 6.73 19.13 1.08
C ASP A 180 7.35 18.39 2.28
N ALA A 181 6.64 17.42 2.84
CA ALA A 181 7.12 16.55 3.92
C ALA A 181 7.96 15.35 3.43
N GLY A 182 8.06 15.12 2.11
CA GLY A 182 8.73 13.95 1.54
C GLY A 182 7.94 12.64 1.66
N TYR A 183 6.66 12.70 1.98
CA TYR A 183 5.79 11.54 2.08
C TYR A 183 5.37 11.03 0.70
N VAL A 184 5.33 9.72 0.57
CA VAL A 184 4.98 9.03 -0.68
C VAL A 184 3.48 8.82 -0.76
N MET A 185 2.92 8.98 -1.94
CA MET A 185 1.49 8.79 -2.24
C MET A 185 1.33 7.59 -3.15
N SER A 186 0.61 6.58 -2.69
CA SER A 186 0.29 5.40 -3.49
C SER A 186 -1.13 5.48 -4.04
N PHE A 187 -1.27 5.32 -5.35
CA PHE A 187 -2.56 5.46 -6.04
C PHE A 187 -3.09 4.10 -6.48
N ALA A 188 -4.33 3.81 -6.08
CA ALA A 188 -5.05 2.60 -6.45
C ALA A 188 -5.92 2.78 -7.70
N GLY A 189 -6.59 1.71 -8.12
CA GLY A 189 -7.43 1.69 -9.32
C GLY A 189 -8.59 2.69 -9.33
N ASN A 190 -9.00 3.19 -8.15
CA ASN A 190 -10.06 4.21 -8.02
C ASN A 190 -9.72 5.54 -8.70
N ILE A 191 -8.44 5.88 -8.94
CA ILE A 191 -8.06 7.09 -9.69
C ILE A 191 -8.65 7.09 -11.11
N THR A 192 -8.90 5.89 -11.67
CA THR A 192 -9.50 5.72 -13.01
C THR A 192 -11.02 5.95 -13.03
N PHE A 193 -11.66 6.10 -11.85
CA PHE A 193 -13.11 6.23 -11.78
C PHE A 193 -13.59 7.62 -12.22
N PRO A 194 -14.75 7.75 -12.87
CA PRO A 194 -15.24 9.05 -13.37
C PRO A 194 -15.30 10.14 -12.28
N SER A 195 -15.68 9.76 -11.05
CA SER A 195 -15.82 10.69 -9.91
C SER A 195 -14.50 11.07 -9.24
N ALA A 196 -13.34 10.53 -9.66
CA ALA A 196 -12.07 10.67 -8.96
C ALA A 196 -11.24 11.90 -9.39
N GLN A 197 -11.87 13.02 -9.80
CA GLN A 197 -11.14 14.22 -10.22
C GLN A 197 -10.15 14.72 -9.15
N PRO A 198 -10.50 14.78 -7.84
CA PRO A 198 -9.53 15.20 -6.82
C PRO A 198 -8.27 14.33 -6.76
N LEU A 199 -8.38 13.00 -6.98
CA LEU A 199 -7.22 12.11 -7.03
C LEU A 199 -6.36 12.36 -8.26
N ARG A 200 -6.98 12.66 -9.41
CA ARG A 200 -6.23 13.02 -10.62
C ARG A 200 -5.47 14.32 -10.44
N ASP A 201 -6.10 15.32 -9.83
CA ASP A 201 -5.45 16.59 -9.51
C ASP A 201 -4.27 16.39 -8.53
N ALA A 202 -4.42 15.49 -7.56
CA ALA A 202 -3.36 15.10 -6.65
C ALA A 202 -2.19 14.42 -7.38
N ALA A 203 -2.47 13.44 -8.24
CA ALA A 203 -1.44 12.75 -9.00
C ALA A 203 -0.68 13.68 -9.96
N VAL A 204 -1.35 14.66 -10.57
CA VAL A 204 -0.70 15.67 -11.43
C VAL A 204 0.33 16.48 -10.65
N VAL A 205 0.00 16.94 -9.44
CA VAL A 205 0.91 17.79 -8.64
C VAL A 205 1.98 16.99 -7.89
N ALA A 206 1.76 15.72 -7.63
CA ALA A 206 2.72 14.85 -6.95
C ALA A 206 3.98 14.65 -7.80
N PRO A 207 5.19 14.86 -7.25
CA PRO A 207 6.44 14.51 -7.95
C PRO A 207 6.47 13.00 -8.27
N ALA A 208 6.93 12.60 -9.45
CA ALA A 208 7.01 11.19 -9.83
C ALA A 208 7.86 10.36 -8.85
N SER A 209 8.87 10.99 -8.22
CA SER A 209 9.71 10.38 -7.19
C SER A 209 9.02 10.16 -5.84
N LEU A 210 7.78 10.61 -5.69
CA LEU A 210 6.93 10.40 -4.50
C LEU A 210 5.63 9.67 -4.85
N ILE A 211 5.57 9.06 -6.03
CA ILE A 211 4.42 8.24 -6.45
C ILE A 211 4.76 6.75 -6.32
N LEU A 212 3.80 6.01 -5.79
CA LEU A 212 3.66 4.57 -5.89
C LEU A 212 2.34 4.22 -6.57
N VAL A 213 2.24 3.00 -7.05
CA VAL A 213 1.01 2.44 -7.62
C VAL A 213 0.69 1.14 -6.90
N GLU A 214 -0.59 0.91 -6.68
CA GLU A 214 -1.10 -0.27 -6.00
C GLU A 214 -2.41 -0.75 -6.59
N THR A 215 -2.88 -1.91 -6.17
CA THR A 215 -4.22 -2.40 -6.49
C THR A 215 -5.21 -2.26 -5.36
N ASP A 216 -4.77 -2.36 -4.12
CA ASP A 216 -5.63 -2.62 -2.97
C ASP A 216 -6.51 -3.87 -3.22
N ALA A 217 -5.96 -4.84 -3.97
CA ALA A 217 -6.71 -6.04 -4.34
C ALA A 217 -7.08 -6.87 -3.09
N PRO A 218 -8.32 -7.40 -3.04
CA PRO A 218 -9.31 -7.59 -4.12
C PRO A 218 -10.23 -6.39 -4.41
N PHE A 219 -10.01 -5.25 -3.78
CA PHE A 219 -10.84 -4.05 -3.91
C PHE A 219 -10.42 -3.16 -5.09
N LEU A 220 -11.19 -2.11 -5.39
CA LEU A 220 -10.85 -0.97 -6.23
C LEU A 220 -10.39 -1.29 -7.67
N THR A 221 -10.91 -2.36 -8.28
CA THR A 221 -10.56 -2.75 -9.65
C THR A 221 -10.65 -1.57 -10.62
N PRO A 222 -9.57 -1.23 -11.36
CA PRO A 222 -9.54 -0.08 -12.27
C PRO A 222 -10.46 -0.26 -13.48
N VAL A 223 -10.83 0.86 -14.11
CA VAL A 223 -11.43 0.86 -15.45
C VAL A 223 -10.42 0.28 -16.45
N PRO A 224 -10.81 -0.60 -17.42
CA PRO A 224 -12.20 -0.95 -17.78
C PRO A 224 -12.81 -2.12 -17.01
N ASN A 225 -12.12 -2.62 -15.98
CA ASN A 225 -12.53 -3.83 -15.26
C ASN A 225 -13.37 -3.57 -13.98
N ARG A 226 -13.81 -2.35 -13.75
CA ARG A 226 -14.59 -1.99 -12.55
C ARG A 226 -15.73 -2.98 -12.29
N GLY A 227 -15.83 -3.45 -11.04
CA GLY A 227 -16.86 -4.42 -10.62
C GLY A 227 -16.52 -5.88 -10.94
N LYS A 228 -15.32 -6.17 -11.45
CA LYS A 228 -14.76 -7.52 -11.62
C LYS A 228 -13.73 -7.81 -10.54
N PRO A 229 -13.30 -9.06 -10.34
CA PRO A 229 -12.21 -9.39 -9.42
C PRO A 229 -10.96 -8.59 -9.72
N ASN A 230 -10.30 -8.10 -8.65
CA ASN A 230 -9.01 -7.40 -8.74
C ASN A 230 -7.85 -8.32 -8.34
N THR A 231 -6.72 -8.13 -8.99
CA THR A 231 -5.45 -8.82 -8.67
C THR A 231 -4.29 -7.86 -8.87
N PRO A 232 -3.10 -8.11 -8.31
CA PRO A 232 -1.92 -7.27 -8.51
C PRO A 232 -1.60 -6.93 -9.97
N ALA A 233 -1.95 -7.79 -10.91
CA ALA A 233 -1.79 -7.53 -12.35
C ALA A 233 -2.47 -6.22 -12.80
N MET A 234 -3.57 -5.84 -12.14
CA MET A 234 -4.36 -4.66 -12.51
C MET A 234 -3.66 -3.33 -12.20
N SER A 235 -2.58 -3.31 -11.40
CA SER A 235 -1.73 -2.12 -11.22
C SER A 235 -1.23 -1.56 -12.54
N ALA A 236 -1.07 -2.42 -13.56
CA ALA A 236 -0.65 -2.01 -14.88
C ALA A 236 -1.62 -1.02 -15.57
N TYR A 237 -2.92 -1.12 -15.28
CA TYR A 237 -3.91 -0.14 -15.75
C TYR A 237 -3.76 1.20 -15.02
N THR A 238 -3.61 1.15 -13.69
CA THR A 238 -3.43 2.35 -12.86
C THR A 238 -2.16 3.10 -13.26
N LEU A 239 -1.06 2.37 -13.46
CA LEU A 239 0.22 2.95 -13.85
C LEU A 239 0.14 3.65 -15.22
N ARG A 240 -0.44 3.00 -16.24
CA ARG A 240 -0.65 3.63 -17.56
C ARG A 240 -1.53 4.87 -17.48
N PHE A 241 -2.60 4.80 -16.69
CA PHE A 241 -3.49 5.94 -16.50
C PHE A 241 -2.75 7.13 -15.87
N ILE A 242 -1.90 6.90 -14.88
CA ILE A 242 -1.10 7.97 -14.24
C ILE A 242 -0.03 8.48 -15.21
N ALA A 243 0.62 7.63 -16.01
CA ALA A 243 1.58 8.05 -17.02
C ALA A 243 0.94 8.99 -18.04
N GLU A 244 -0.23 8.63 -18.58
CA GLU A 244 -1.01 9.49 -19.48
C GLU A 244 -1.41 10.81 -18.81
N LEU A 245 -1.91 10.74 -17.56
CA LEU A 245 -2.33 11.92 -16.79
C LEU A 245 -1.19 12.91 -16.56
N LYS A 246 0.04 12.42 -16.40
CA LYS A 246 1.24 13.23 -16.15
C LYS A 246 2.01 13.59 -17.43
N ASP A 247 1.52 13.21 -18.61
CA ASP A 247 2.24 13.34 -19.88
C ASP A 247 3.66 12.76 -19.82
N MET A 248 3.79 11.57 -19.23
CA MET A 248 5.05 10.83 -19.06
C MET A 248 5.03 9.56 -19.90
N ASP A 249 6.21 9.14 -20.36
CA ASP A 249 6.38 7.80 -20.93
C ASP A 249 6.11 6.73 -19.85
N THR A 250 5.41 5.66 -20.25
CA THR A 250 5.03 4.58 -19.29
C THR A 250 6.27 3.88 -18.72
N ALA A 251 7.35 3.69 -19.51
CA ALA A 251 8.57 3.07 -18.99
C ALA A 251 9.31 3.99 -18.01
N GLU A 252 9.27 5.31 -18.24
CA GLU A 252 9.81 6.29 -17.28
C GLU A 252 9.06 6.26 -15.97
N LEU A 253 7.72 6.18 -15.99
CA LEU A 253 6.95 6.07 -14.74
C LEU A 253 7.18 4.72 -14.06
N CYS A 254 7.28 3.60 -14.79
CA CYS A 254 7.68 2.30 -14.23
C CYS A 254 9.01 2.41 -13.46
N ALA A 255 10.00 3.05 -14.06
CA ALA A 255 11.31 3.24 -13.46
C ALA A 255 11.23 4.13 -12.19
N ALA A 256 10.47 5.23 -12.25
CA ALA A 256 10.27 6.12 -11.09
C ALA A 256 9.58 5.43 -9.92
N VAL A 257 8.49 4.69 -10.19
CA VAL A 257 7.75 3.91 -9.19
C VAL A 257 8.65 2.83 -8.58
N THR A 258 9.44 2.12 -9.40
CA THR A 258 10.37 1.09 -8.93
C THR A 258 11.45 1.70 -8.03
N ALA A 259 12.06 2.80 -8.45
CA ALA A 259 13.07 3.50 -7.64
C ALA A 259 12.50 4.03 -6.32
N THR A 260 11.26 4.55 -6.34
CA THR A 260 10.55 4.99 -5.13
C THR A 260 10.33 3.81 -4.18
N GLY A 261 9.87 2.67 -4.69
CA GLY A 261 9.65 1.49 -3.88
C GLY A 261 10.93 0.91 -3.29
N GLU A 262 12.02 0.85 -4.04
CA GLU A 262 13.32 0.39 -3.52
C GLU A 262 13.87 1.33 -2.45
N ARG A 263 13.66 2.63 -2.59
CA ARG A 263 14.04 3.62 -1.57
C ARG A 263 13.21 3.46 -0.28
N VAL A 264 11.92 3.19 -0.41
CA VAL A 264 10.98 3.14 0.73
C VAL A 264 11.02 1.79 1.44
N PHE A 265 11.00 0.69 0.68
CA PHE A 265 10.84 -0.66 1.20
C PHE A 265 12.15 -1.48 1.20
N GLY A 266 13.25 -0.84 0.78
CA GLY A 266 14.54 -1.50 0.64
C GLY A 266 14.69 -2.29 -0.67
N PRO A 267 15.90 -2.77 -0.96
CA PRO A 267 16.17 -3.49 -2.18
C PRO A 267 15.48 -4.86 -2.19
N TRP A 268 14.94 -5.23 -3.37
CA TRP A 268 14.47 -6.59 -3.62
C TRP A 268 15.65 -7.51 -3.99
N PRO A 269 15.65 -8.77 -3.52
CA PRO A 269 16.64 -9.72 -4.02
C PRO A 269 16.50 -9.86 -5.53
N ALA A 270 17.63 -10.13 -6.20
CA ALA A 270 17.63 -10.39 -7.64
C ALA A 270 16.61 -11.48 -7.96
N ALA A 271 15.83 -11.30 -9.02
CA ALA A 271 14.67 -12.10 -9.36
C ALA A 271 15.02 -13.46 -10.02
N PRO A 272 15.40 -14.51 -9.27
CA PRO A 272 15.60 -15.84 -9.85
C PRO A 272 14.28 -16.50 -10.28
N TRP A 273 13.14 -15.90 -9.91
CA TRP A 273 11.79 -16.39 -10.24
C TRP A 273 11.23 -15.90 -11.58
N LEU A 274 11.98 -15.10 -12.33
CA LEU A 274 11.63 -14.62 -13.68
C LEU A 274 12.34 -15.44 -14.79
N GLY A 275 12.81 -16.63 -14.46
CA GLY A 275 13.44 -17.55 -15.42
C GLY A 275 12.45 -18.39 -16.21
#